data_23d950baf99e7ff6f4fa4a67dba317be
#
_entry.id   23d950baf99e7ff6f4fa4a67dba317be
#
_cell.length_a   1.000
_cell.length_b   1.000
_cell.length_c   1.000
_cell.angle_alpha   90.00
_cell.angle_beta   90.00
_cell.angle_gamma   90.00
#
_symmetry.space_group_name_H-M   'P 1'
#
loop_
_entity.id
_entity.type
_entity.pdbx_description
1 polymer ?
#
loop_
_entity_poly.entity_id
_entity_poly.type
_entity_poly.pdbx_seq_one_letter_code
_entity_poly.pdbx_strand_id
1 'polypeptide(L)'
;MLKKFILLIFLFCFANVNAQQNFSPNGKPYFKVFWNYHNDFTKNVEQNSAFELKRVYLGYAYTFSKDISAKITYDIGSNSAGSAYTAYVKIAQLDWKVNPKIKLSLGLIGTKQFKEQKDLWGYRYVLKTFQNEYKFGTSADLGFNSEFTLTHKLKMNLFMLNGEGYKNLQDSDGNQRMGISLMYSLPKGISTKFYYDSHPTKGSNALSNTSFYVGYKGDNSRIAVEYNNLNNARTFRSADNDHNREGFSLYGSKKINNKYEVFARYDQINSNILTGESTSWNYNNDGSLIILGTQYQAIKGVKLSLNYRFFNYNNTIINNKSVLYLNAEFKI
;
A
#
# COMPACT_ATOMS: atom_id res chain seq x y z
N MET A 1 16.85 26.17 -2.42
CA MET A 1 17.12 26.30 -0.98
C MET A 1 16.71 25.05 -0.18
N LEU A 2 15.55 24.50 -0.36
CA LEU A 2 15.05 23.33 0.37
C LEU A 2 15.95 22.08 0.24
N LYS A 3 16.48 21.79 -0.98
CA LYS A 3 17.42 20.66 -1.21
C LYS A 3 18.72 20.77 -0.38
N LYS A 4 19.23 21.99 -0.17
CA LYS A 4 20.44 22.20 0.68
C LYS A 4 20.15 22.08 2.17
N PHE A 5 18.93 22.41 2.60
CA PHE A 5 18.50 22.30 3.99
C PHE A 5 18.30 20.85 4.43
N ILE A 6 17.78 20.00 3.54
CA ILE A 6 17.60 18.57 3.77
C ILE A 6 18.96 17.86 3.88
N LEU A 7 19.96 18.26 3.07
CA LEU A 7 21.33 17.72 3.15
C LEU A 7 21.99 18.07 4.48
N LEU A 8 21.74 19.27 5.04
CA LEU A 8 22.28 19.70 6.33
C LEU A 8 21.69 18.89 7.51
N ILE A 9 20.41 18.55 7.47
CA ILE A 9 19.78 17.68 8.49
C ILE A 9 20.42 16.29 8.50
N PHE A 10 20.83 15.79 7.33
CA PHE A 10 21.49 14.50 7.18
C PHE A 10 22.90 14.47 7.83
N LEU A 11 23.64 15.57 7.73
CA LEU A 11 25.00 15.69 8.28
C LEU A 11 25.02 15.78 9.82
N PHE A 12 23.99 16.33 10.46
CA PHE A 12 23.93 16.49 11.92
C PHE A 12 23.64 15.16 12.66
N CYS A 13 23.18 14.11 11.98
CA CYS A 13 22.84 12.83 12.59
C CYS A 13 24.04 11.91 12.88
N PHE A 14 25.25 12.23 12.41
CA PHE A 14 26.44 11.36 12.54
C PHE A 14 27.27 11.53 13.82
N ALA A 15 26.92 12.45 14.71
CA ALA A 15 27.80 12.90 15.78
C ALA A 15 27.85 12.01 17.05
N ASN A 16 27.06 10.93 17.17
CA ASN A 16 27.08 10.09 18.39
C ASN A 16 26.90 8.60 18.08
N VAL A 17 27.96 7.92 17.67
CA VAL A 17 27.99 6.46 17.61
C VAL A 17 28.70 5.94 18.88
N ASN A 18 27.91 5.59 19.90
CA ASN A 18 28.42 4.88 21.06
C ASN A 18 28.55 3.39 20.75
N ALA A 19 29.69 2.82 21.11
CA ALA A 19 30.00 1.40 20.93
C ALA A 19 28.95 0.48 21.60
N GLN A 20 28.49 -0.51 20.84
CA GLN A 20 27.46 -1.44 21.29
C GLN A 20 28.05 -2.56 22.14
N GLN A 21 27.58 -2.67 23.37
CA GLN A 21 27.85 -3.82 24.22
C GLN A 21 26.82 -4.95 23.99
N ASN A 22 27.30 -6.17 23.75
CA ASN A 22 26.54 -7.43 23.81
C ASN A 22 25.33 -7.61 22.87
N PHE A 23 25.44 -7.26 21.57
CA PHE A 23 24.45 -7.62 20.56
C PHE A 23 25.00 -8.73 19.64
N SER A 24 24.22 -9.83 19.48
CA SER A 24 24.52 -10.85 18.48
C SER A 24 23.74 -10.58 17.18
N PRO A 25 24.42 -10.24 16.08
CA PRO A 25 23.77 -10.07 14.79
C PRO A 25 23.03 -11.34 14.37
N ASN A 26 21.83 -11.19 13.81
CA ASN A 26 21.04 -12.34 13.36
C ASN A 26 20.25 -12.01 12.10
N GLY A 27 19.89 -13.06 11.37
CA GLY A 27 19.10 -12.92 10.17
C GLY A 27 18.02 -13.99 10.07
N LYS A 28 16.93 -13.65 9.34
CA LYS A 28 15.79 -14.55 9.13
C LYS A 28 15.34 -14.53 7.68
N PRO A 29 15.32 -15.66 6.99
CA PRO A 29 14.59 -15.79 5.74
C PRO A 29 13.09 -15.73 6.03
N TYR A 30 12.33 -15.29 5.03
CA TYR A 30 10.87 -15.36 5.08
C TYR A 30 10.31 -15.52 3.67
N PHE A 31 9.14 -16.11 3.59
CA PHE A 31 8.33 -16.09 2.37
C PHE A 31 6.86 -15.84 2.69
N LYS A 32 6.14 -15.43 1.65
CA LYS A 32 4.69 -15.31 1.68
C LYS A 32 4.13 -15.55 0.29
N VAL A 33 3.16 -16.43 0.18
CA VAL A 33 2.53 -16.82 -1.07
C VAL A 33 1.05 -16.51 -1.03
N PHE A 34 0.53 -15.96 -2.14
CA PHE A 34 -0.89 -15.74 -2.40
C PHE A 34 -1.29 -16.55 -3.63
N TRP A 35 -2.21 -17.44 -3.43
CA TRP A 35 -2.80 -18.28 -4.44
C TRP A 35 -4.31 -18.08 -4.45
N ASN A 36 -4.95 -18.25 -5.60
CA ASN A 36 -6.40 -18.32 -5.67
C ASN A 36 -6.88 -19.25 -6.80
N TYR A 37 -8.12 -19.67 -6.66
CA TYR A 37 -9.00 -20.10 -7.71
C TYR A 37 -10.14 -19.10 -7.82
N HIS A 38 -10.56 -18.77 -9.03
CA HIS A 38 -11.72 -17.92 -9.24
C HIS A 38 -12.67 -18.50 -10.27
N ASN A 39 -13.94 -18.12 -10.15
CA ASN A 39 -14.96 -18.36 -11.15
C ASN A 39 -15.71 -17.05 -11.42
N ASP A 40 -15.68 -16.59 -12.68
CA ASP A 40 -16.30 -15.35 -13.13
C ASP A 40 -17.73 -15.63 -13.61
N PHE A 41 -18.72 -14.98 -12.98
CA PHE A 41 -20.13 -15.07 -13.30
C PHE A 41 -20.66 -13.80 -13.99
N THR A 42 -19.77 -12.97 -14.51
CA THR A 42 -20.14 -11.74 -15.22
C THR A 42 -21.06 -12.08 -16.40
N LYS A 43 -22.18 -11.40 -16.50
CA LYS A 43 -23.15 -11.63 -17.59
C LYS A 43 -22.55 -11.21 -18.94
N ASN A 44 -22.98 -11.89 -20.01
CA ASN A 44 -22.63 -11.59 -21.40
C ASN A 44 -21.11 -11.55 -21.72
N VAL A 45 -20.29 -12.21 -20.88
CA VAL A 45 -18.89 -12.46 -21.16
C VAL A 45 -18.63 -13.97 -21.10
N GLU A 46 -17.62 -14.44 -21.80
CA GLU A 46 -17.19 -15.82 -21.69
C GLU A 46 -16.79 -16.11 -20.24
N GLN A 47 -17.39 -17.15 -19.66
CA GLN A 47 -17.10 -17.55 -18.29
C GLN A 47 -15.66 -17.99 -18.18
N ASN A 48 -14.91 -17.39 -17.26
CA ASN A 48 -13.53 -17.71 -17.01
C ASN A 48 -13.37 -18.25 -15.57
N SER A 49 -12.75 -19.42 -15.47
CA SER A 49 -12.32 -19.97 -14.20
C SER A 49 -10.85 -20.39 -14.30
N ALA A 50 -10.04 -20.01 -13.32
CA ALA A 50 -8.62 -20.30 -13.35
C ALA A 50 -8.01 -20.40 -11.95
N PHE A 51 -6.94 -21.19 -11.87
CA PHE A 51 -5.98 -21.13 -10.77
C PHE A 51 -4.94 -20.05 -11.03
N GLU A 52 -4.61 -19.26 -10.02
CA GLU A 52 -3.60 -18.22 -10.14
C GLU A 52 -2.60 -18.25 -8.97
N LEU A 53 -1.33 -18.19 -9.30
CA LEU A 53 -0.29 -17.79 -8.36
C LEU A 53 -0.20 -16.26 -8.38
N LYS A 54 -0.95 -15.63 -7.46
CA LYS A 54 -1.13 -14.16 -7.48
C LYS A 54 0.13 -13.43 -7.11
N ARG A 55 0.91 -13.97 -6.14
CA ARG A 55 2.11 -13.33 -5.63
C ARG A 55 2.97 -14.28 -4.81
N VAL A 56 4.29 -14.17 -4.95
CA VAL A 56 5.27 -14.75 -4.03
C VAL A 56 6.18 -13.63 -3.54
N TYR A 57 6.31 -13.49 -2.23
CA TYR A 57 7.36 -12.68 -1.61
C TYR A 57 8.41 -13.61 -1.04
N LEU A 58 9.67 -13.39 -1.41
CA LEU A 58 10.85 -14.03 -0.82
C LEU A 58 11.73 -12.94 -0.26
N GLY A 59 12.30 -13.16 0.89
CA GLY A 59 13.17 -12.15 1.45
C GLY A 59 14.02 -12.63 2.61
N TYR A 60 14.91 -11.72 3.00
CA TYR A 60 15.79 -11.88 4.14
C TYR A 60 15.83 -10.59 4.95
N ALA A 61 15.69 -10.69 6.25
CA ALA A 61 15.84 -9.58 7.17
C ALA A 61 17.06 -9.84 8.06
N TYR A 62 17.94 -8.84 8.19
CA TYR A 62 19.14 -8.95 8.99
C TYR A 62 19.24 -7.79 9.97
N THR A 63 19.60 -8.09 11.19
CA THR A 63 19.79 -7.11 12.26
C THR A 63 21.28 -7.07 12.61
N PHE A 64 21.94 -5.97 12.23
CA PHE A 64 23.37 -5.75 12.47
C PHE A 64 23.64 -5.38 13.93
N SER A 65 22.70 -4.61 14.51
CA SER A 65 22.76 -4.11 15.88
C SER A 65 21.35 -3.84 16.41
N LYS A 66 21.21 -3.48 17.67
CA LYS A 66 19.91 -3.04 18.24
C LYS A 66 19.27 -1.83 17.49
N ASP A 67 20.09 -1.06 16.78
CA ASP A 67 19.66 0.17 16.11
C ASP A 67 19.72 0.09 14.58
N ILE A 68 20.45 -0.86 13.99
CA ILE A 68 20.64 -0.97 12.55
C ILE A 68 20.15 -2.32 12.05
N SER A 69 19.29 -2.32 11.06
CA SER A 69 18.80 -3.51 10.38
C SER A 69 18.63 -3.28 8.88
N ALA A 70 18.72 -4.33 8.10
CA ALA A 70 18.44 -4.29 6.67
C ALA A 70 17.43 -5.36 6.27
N LYS A 71 16.80 -5.13 5.15
CA LYS A 71 15.81 -6.06 4.60
C LYS A 71 15.85 -6.04 3.09
N ILE A 72 15.88 -7.24 2.49
CA ILE A 72 15.64 -7.42 1.07
C ILE A 72 14.36 -8.23 0.87
N THR A 73 13.56 -7.87 -0.15
CA THR A 73 12.35 -8.60 -0.54
C THR A 73 12.23 -8.64 -2.04
N TYR A 74 12.12 -9.82 -2.60
CA TYR A 74 11.66 -10.04 -3.97
C TYR A 74 10.14 -10.16 -4.02
N ASP A 75 9.54 -9.59 -5.05
CA ASP A 75 8.11 -9.64 -5.36
C ASP A 75 7.94 -10.32 -6.72
N ILE A 76 7.53 -11.57 -6.70
CA ILE A 76 7.35 -12.41 -7.87
C ILE A 76 5.86 -12.54 -8.16
N GLY A 77 5.46 -12.28 -9.40
CA GLY A 77 4.06 -12.40 -9.82
C GLY A 77 3.92 -12.19 -11.31
N SER A 78 2.77 -12.52 -11.84
CA SER A 78 2.43 -12.21 -13.23
C SER A 78 2.46 -10.70 -13.48
N ASN A 79 2.94 -10.28 -14.62
CA ASN A 79 3.03 -8.89 -15.02
C ASN A 79 2.82 -8.69 -16.52
N SER A 80 2.83 -7.43 -16.93
CA SER A 80 2.69 -7.02 -18.35
C SER A 80 4.00 -7.06 -19.14
N ALA A 81 5.10 -7.61 -18.60
CA ALA A 81 6.41 -7.63 -19.27
C ALA A 81 6.64 -8.85 -20.16
N GLY A 82 5.58 -9.58 -20.52
CA GLY A 82 5.64 -10.73 -21.43
C GLY A 82 6.17 -12.04 -20.82
N SER A 83 6.52 -12.05 -19.54
CA SER A 83 6.94 -13.25 -18.80
C SER A 83 5.83 -13.71 -17.86
N ALA A 84 5.63 -15.02 -17.72
CA ALA A 84 4.63 -15.61 -16.85
C ALA A 84 4.81 -15.16 -15.39
N TYR A 85 6.08 -15.13 -14.90
CA TYR A 85 6.41 -14.67 -13.56
C TYR A 85 7.70 -13.88 -13.60
N THR A 86 7.61 -12.61 -13.20
CA THR A 86 8.77 -11.72 -13.10
C THR A 86 9.09 -11.42 -11.65
N ALA A 87 10.36 -11.50 -11.28
CA ALA A 87 10.88 -11.12 -9.98
C ALA A 87 11.35 -9.67 -9.98
N TYR A 88 10.79 -8.85 -9.11
CA TYR A 88 11.26 -7.49 -8.85
C TYR A 88 11.90 -7.40 -7.47
N VAL A 89 12.98 -6.65 -7.35
CA VAL A 89 13.43 -6.20 -6.04
C VAL A 89 12.40 -5.19 -5.54
N LYS A 90 11.65 -5.56 -4.51
CA LYS A 90 10.61 -4.70 -3.94
C LYS A 90 11.11 -3.87 -2.78
N ILE A 91 11.96 -4.45 -1.96
CA ILE A 91 12.59 -3.82 -0.80
C ILE A 91 14.07 -4.14 -0.85
N ALA A 92 14.89 -3.11 -0.72
CA ALA A 92 16.32 -3.17 -0.41
C ALA A 92 16.58 -1.98 0.51
N GLN A 93 16.26 -2.16 1.79
CA GLN A 93 16.08 -1.09 2.78
C GLN A 93 17.03 -1.27 3.93
N LEU A 94 17.72 -0.19 4.30
CA LEU A 94 18.40 -0.03 5.57
C LEU A 94 17.52 0.78 6.52
N ASP A 95 17.33 0.30 7.73
CA ASP A 95 16.67 0.98 8.83
C ASP A 95 17.69 1.33 9.91
N TRP A 96 17.72 2.59 10.33
CA TRP A 96 18.55 3.09 11.41
C TRP A 96 17.72 3.83 12.45
N LYS A 97 17.70 3.33 13.67
CA LYS A 97 17.16 4.00 14.84
C LYS A 97 18.24 4.93 15.40
N VAL A 98 18.22 6.19 14.98
CA VAL A 98 19.18 7.21 15.45
C VAL A 98 19.06 7.40 16.97
N ASN A 99 17.84 7.39 17.46
CA ASN A 99 17.49 7.41 18.87
C ASN A 99 16.03 6.91 19.06
N PRO A 100 15.50 6.81 20.30
CA PRO A 100 14.14 6.31 20.53
C PRO A 100 13.03 7.08 19.81
N LYS A 101 13.29 8.33 19.41
CA LYS A 101 12.28 9.19 18.75
C LYS A 101 12.46 9.31 17.24
N ILE A 102 13.63 8.94 16.69
CA ILE A 102 13.97 9.16 15.27
C ILE A 102 14.43 7.84 14.64
N LYS A 103 13.75 7.45 13.58
CA LYS A 103 14.13 6.32 12.73
C LYS A 103 14.25 6.78 11.28
N LEU A 104 15.37 6.47 10.64
CA LEU A 104 15.62 6.68 9.22
C LEU A 104 15.46 5.36 8.46
N SER A 105 14.94 5.44 7.24
CA SER A 105 14.90 4.31 6.29
C SER A 105 15.43 4.79 4.95
N LEU A 106 16.36 4.04 4.35
CA LEU A 106 17.11 4.41 3.14
C LEU A 106 17.07 3.27 2.13
N GLY A 107 17.12 3.60 0.84
CA GLY A 107 17.19 2.65 -0.27
C GLY A 107 15.84 2.44 -0.96
N LEU A 108 15.58 1.24 -1.46
CA LEU A 108 14.27 0.86 -1.99
C LEU A 108 13.36 0.52 -0.82
N ILE A 109 12.63 1.52 -0.32
CA ILE A 109 11.92 1.46 0.96
C ILE A 109 10.43 1.15 0.78
N GLY A 110 9.84 0.52 1.79
CA GLY A 110 8.39 0.41 1.90
C GLY A 110 7.76 1.77 2.20
N THR A 111 6.85 2.23 1.33
CA THR A 111 6.17 3.50 1.51
C THR A 111 5.25 3.49 2.74
N LYS A 112 5.07 4.66 3.35
CA LYS A 112 4.20 4.84 4.52
C LYS A 112 2.77 5.26 4.14
N GLN A 113 2.49 5.43 2.84
CA GLN A 113 1.24 5.98 2.34
C GLN A 113 -0.01 5.25 2.88
N PHE A 114 -0.08 3.93 2.73
CA PHE A 114 -1.24 3.11 3.15
C PHE A 114 -0.85 1.93 4.05
N LYS A 115 0.20 2.10 4.86
CA LYS A 115 0.68 1.03 5.74
C LYS A 115 -0.37 0.63 6.77
N GLU A 116 -0.99 1.60 7.45
CA GLU A 116 -1.98 1.41 8.51
C GLU A 116 -3.25 0.76 7.94
N GLN A 117 -3.70 1.23 6.79
CA GLN A 117 -4.83 0.65 6.04
C GLN A 117 -4.58 -0.82 5.70
N LYS A 118 -3.37 -1.12 5.19
CA LYS A 118 -2.96 -2.50 4.86
C LYS A 118 -2.93 -3.39 6.10
N ASP A 119 -2.39 -2.89 7.21
CA ASP A 119 -2.24 -3.65 8.44
C ASP A 119 -3.61 -3.91 9.10
N LEU A 120 -4.54 -2.96 9.02
CA LEU A 120 -5.90 -3.13 9.53
C LEU A 120 -6.76 -4.00 8.59
N TRP A 121 -6.71 -3.79 7.28
CA TRP A 121 -7.39 -4.64 6.31
C TRP A 121 -7.00 -6.11 6.48
N GLY A 122 -5.72 -6.45 6.52
CA GLY A 122 -5.22 -7.79 6.84
C GLY A 122 -5.49 -8.88 5.79
N TYR A 123 -6.28 -8.62 4.78
CA TYR A 123 -6.68 -9.54 3.70
C TYR A 123 -6.00 -9.19 2.37
N ARG A 124 -4.70 -8.82 2.41
CA ARG A 124 -3.93 -8.51 1.20
C ARG A 124 -3.91 -9.66 0.19
N TYR A 125 -4.04 -10.89 0.65
CA TYR A 125 -4.11 -12.09 -0.20
C TYR A 125 -5.48 -12.23 -0.90
N VAL A 126 -6.52 -11.60 -0.37
CA VAL A 126 -7.82 -11.44 -1.03
C VAL A 126 -7.68 -10.31 -2.05
N LEU A 127 -7.56 -9.06 -1.60
CA LEU A 127 -7.41 -7.88 -2.47
C LEU A 127 -6.47 -6.86 -1.82
N LYS A 128 -5.79 -6.05 -2.65
CA LYS A 128 -4.99 -4.91 -2.19
C LYS A 128 -5.87 -3.90 -1.43
N THR A 129 -5.24 -3.00 -0.63
CA THR A 129 -5.91 -1.82 -0.09
C THR A 129 -6.43 -0.91 -1.21
N PHE A 130 -7.39 -0.05 -0.90
CA PHE A 130 -7.99 0.89 -1.84
C PHE A 130 -6.93 1.67 -2.64
N GLN A 131 -6.05 2.39 -1.98
CA GLN A 131 -5.02 3.19 -2.64
C GLN A 131 -4.11 2.37 -3.57
N ASN A 132 -3.79 1.14 -3.20
CA ASN A 132 -2.94 0.27 -4.01
C ASN A 132 -3.70 -0.40 -5.15
N GLU A 133 -4.99 -0.69 -4.99
CA GLU A 133 -5.85 -1.27 -6.04
C GLU A 133 -6.11 -0.24 -7.14
N TYR A 134 -6.55 0.93 -6.75
CA TYR A 134 -6.91 2.00 -7.68
C TYR A 134 -5.74 2.94 -8.03
N LYS A 135 -4.49 2.53 -7.74
CA LYS A 135 -3.26 3.23 -8.18
C LYS A 135 -3.14 4.68 -7.70
N PHE A 136 -3.52 4.95 -6.44
CA PHE A 136 -3.23 6.23 -5.78
C PHE A 136 -1.79 6.30 -5.26
N GLY A 137 -1.09 5.19 -5.20
CA GLY A 137 0.28 5.12 -4.75
C GLY A 137 0.93 3.77 -4.96
N THR A 138 2.21 3.69 -4.61
CA THR A 138 3.01 2.46 -4.64
C THR A 138 3.35 1.98 -3.24
N SER A 139 3.57 0.67 -3.10
CA SER A 139 3.93 0.06 -1.80
C SER A 139 5.42 0.11 -1.47
N ALA A 140 6.27 0.50 -2.43
CA ALA A 140 7.71 0.67 -2.26
C ALA A 140 8.27 1.59 -3.35
N ASP A 141 9.31 2.34 -3.02
CA ASP A 141 9.98 3.27 -3.91
C ASP A 141 11.40 3.55 -3.44
N LEU A 142 12.27 4.02 -4.33
CA LEU A 142 13.63 4.46 -4.00
C LEU A 142 13.58 5.84 -3.32
N GLY A 143 14.36 5.98 -2.25
CA GLY A 143 14.47 7.22 -1.52
C GLY A 143 14.72 7.04 -0.04
N PHE A 144 14.22 7.96 0.76
CA PHE A 144 14.33 7.90 2.20
C PHE A 144 13.04 8.31 2.91
N ASN A 145 12.90 7.83 4.13
CA ASN A 145 11.85 8.24 5.07
C ASN A 145 12.44 8.49 6.45
N SER A 146 12.06 9.59 7.07
CA SER A 146 12.35 9.91 8.46
C SER A 146 11.06 9.79 9.28
N GLU A 147 11.04 8.85 10.21
CA GLU A 147 9.92 8.68 11.16
C GLU A 147 10.28 9.34 12.48
N PHE A 148 9.42 10.25 12.96
CA PHE A 148 9.53 10.95 14.23
C PHE A 148 8.43 10.50 15.18
N THR A 149 8.79 10.05 16.35
CA THR A 149 7.85 9.82 17.47
C THR A 149 7.77 11.12 18.28
N LEU A 150 6.80 11.97 17.93
CA LEU A 150 6.63 13.29 18.56
C LEU A 150 6.10 13.15 19.99
N THR A 151 5.13 12.25 20.17
CA THR A 151 4.62 11.85 21.49
C THR A 151 4.33 10.34 21.47
N HIS A 152 3.94 9.76 22.61
CA HIS A 152 3.50 8.36 22.66
C HIS A 152 2.26 8.07 21.78
N LYS A 153 1.50 9.10 21.39
CA LYS A 153 0.31 8.98 20.54
C LYS A 153 0.53 9.47 19.10
N LEU A 154 1.49 10.39 18.88
CA LEU A 154 1.66 11.08 17.59
C LEU A 154 2.98 10.70 16.94
N LYS A 155 2.89 10.15 15.73
CA LYS A 155 4.02 9.89 14.84
C LYS A 155 3.91 10.71 13.57
N MET A 156 5.04 11.17 13.07
CA MET A 156 5.16 11.90 11.82
C MET A 156 6.19 11.19 10.94
N ASN A 157 5.91 11.08 9.66
CA ASN A 157 6.89 10.68 8.64
C ASN A 157 7.08 11.84 7.67
N LEU A 158 8.34 12.13 7.35
CA LEU A 158 8.74 12.98 6.22
C LEU A 158 9.52 12.11 5.26
N PHE A 159 9.21 12.17 3.98
CA PHE A 159 9.84 11.32 2.99
C PHE A 159 10.14 12.07 1.69
N MET A 160 11.17 11.59 1.00
CA MET A 160 11.51 11.97 -0.35
C MET A 160 11.81 10.69 -1.13
N LEU A 161 11.11 10.51 -2.24
CA LEU A 161 11.13 9.33 -3.09
C LEU A 161 11.34 9.76 -4.54
N ASN A 162 11.81 8.86 -5.38
CA ASN A 162 11.84 9.16 -6.81
C ASN A 162 10.44 9.36 -7.39
N GLY A 163 9.49 8.48 -7.11
CA GLY A 163 8.08 8.64 -7.53
C GLY A 163 7.58 7.55 -8.47
N GLU A 164 8.45 6.83 -9.19
CA GLU A 164 8.07 5.83 -10.20
C GLU A 164 7.64 4.49 -9.59
N GLY A 165 8.05 4.23 -8.34
CA GLY A 165 7.80 2.97 -7.66
C GLY A 165 8.75 1.84 -8.10
N TYR A 166 8.84 0.80 -7.28
CA TYR A 166 9.84 -0.28 -7.38
C TYR A 166 9.81 -1.13 -8.66
N LYS A 167 8.80 -1.00 -9.52
CA LYS A 167 8.66 -1.77 -10.77
C LYS A 167 9.15 -1.04 -12.00
N ASN A 168 9.61 0.18 -11.85
CA ASN A 168 10.01 1.03 -12.95
C ASN A 168 11.42 1.53 -12.74
N LEU A 169 12.09 1.82 -13.85
CA LEU A 169 13.34 2.55 -13.83
C LEU A 169 13.05 4.01 -13.45
N GLN A 170 14.05 4.63 -12.86
CA GLN A 170 14.03 6.06 -12.59
C GLN A 170 14.11 6.81 -13.90
N ASP A 171 13.33 7.86 -14.03
CA ASP A 171 13.51 8.80 -15.11
C ASP A 171 14.66 9.76 -14.80
N SER A 172 15.02 10.58 -15.80
CA SER A 172 16.13 11.51 -15.72
C SER A 172 15.68 12.96 -15.47
N ASP A 173 14.42 13.18 -15.09
CA ASP A 173 13.85 14.52 -14.94
C ASP A 173 14.34 15.25 -13.68
N GLY A 174 14.93 14.51 -12.73
CA GLY A 174 15.47 15.03 -11.48
C GLY A 174 14.43 15.49 -10.47
N ASN A 175 13.15 15.20 -10.70
CA ASN A 175 12.07 15.49 -9.78
C ASN A 175 11.95 14.40 -8.72
N GLN A 176 11.55 14.77 -7.51
CA GLN A 176 11.29 13.84 -6.44
C GLN A 176 9.90 14.08 -5.85
N ARG A 177 9.24 12.99 -5.50
CA ARG A 177 8.02 13.00 -4.72
C ARG A 177 8.36 13.25 -3.26
N MET A 178 7.77 14.27 -2.66
CA MET A 178 7.97 14.60 -1.26
C MET A 178 6.63 14.62 -0.54
N GLY A 179 6.64 14.24 0.74
CA GLY A 179 5.39 14.25 1.47
C GLY A 179 5.54 14.05 2.97
N ILE A 180 4.38 14.08 3.61
CA ILE A 180 4.21 13.96 5.05
C ILE A 180 3.10 12.97 5.36
N SER A 181 3.26 12.21 6.42
CA SER A 181 2.13 11.53 7.07
C SER A 181 2.14 11.77 8.56
N LEU A 182 0.96 12.02 9.11
CA LEU A 182 0.72 12.15 10.54
C LEU A 182 -0.19 11.02 10.98
N MET A 183 0.23 10.26 11.99
CA MET A 183 -0.55 9.18 12.58
C MET A 183 -0.79 9.47 14.05
N TYR A 184 -2.05 9.49 14.45
CA TYR A 184 -2.44 9.71 15.84
C TYR A 184 -3.20 8.49 16.39
N SER A 185 -2.71 7.97 17.51
CA SER A 185 -3.30 6.83 18.22
C SER A 185 -4.17 7.34 19.37
N LEU A 186 -5.46 7.08 19.27
CA LEU A 186 -6.47 7.38 20.29
C LEU A 186 -6.64 6.20 21.25
N PRO A 187 -7.23 6.40 22.43
CA PRO A 187 -7.61 5.31 23.32
C PRO A 187 -8.54 4.28 22.64
N LYS A 188 -8.69 3.14 23.26
CA LYS A 188 -9.62 2.06 22.83
C LYS A 188 -9.36 1.52 21.43
N GLY A 189 -8.10 1.53 20.95
CA GLY A 189 -7.72 0.93 19.66
C GLY A 189 -8.09 1.74 18.42
N ILE A 190 -8.44 3.02 18.57
CA ILE A 190 -8.71 3.93 17.45
C ILE A 190 -7.39 4.54 16.97
N SER A 191 -7.24 4.64 15.65
CA SER A 191 -6.12 5.34 15.01
C SER A 191 -6.61 6.20 13.85
N THR A 192 -5.99 7.35 13.68
CA THR A 192 -6.27 8.26 12.57
C THR A 192 -4.98 8.57 11.84
N LYS A 193 -5.10 8.85 10.55
CA LYS A 193 -3.96 9.23 9.72
C LYS A 193 -4.34 10.30 8.72
N PHE A 194 -3.47 11.27 8.58
CA PHE A 194 -3.41 12.21 7.46
C PHE A 194 -2.18 11.89 6.63
N TYR A 195 -2.30 11.97 5.32
CA TYR A 195 -1.21 11.80 4.36
C TYR A 195 -1.33 12.82 3.25
N TYR A 196 -0.20 13.42 2.89
CA TYR A 196 -0.08 14.31 1.72
C TYR A 196 1.26 14.09 1.05
N ASP A 197 1.25 14.04 -0.28
CA ASP A 197 2.45 14.12 -1.10
C ASP A 197 2.25 15.00 -2.33
N SER A 198 3.37 15.47 -2.87
CA SER A 198 3.42 16.18 -4.15
C SER A 198 4.63 15.69 -4.95
N HIS A 199 4.44 15.56 -6.24
CA HIS A 199 5.46 15.19 -7.21
C HIS A 199 5.47 16.22 -8.34
N PRO A 200 6.45 17.14 -8.36
CA PRO A 200 6.64 18.06 -9.47
C PRO A 200 6.86 17.27 -10.77
N THR A 201 6.28 17.76 -11.85
CA THR A 201 6.38 17.12 -13.17
C THR A 201 6.80 18.15 -14.21
N LYS A 202 7.56 17.72 -15.22
CA LYS A 202 8.00 18.61 -16.29
C LYS A 202 6.84 18.85 -17.27
N GLY A 203 6.51 20.13 -17.50
CA GLY A 203 5.50 20.53 -18.49
C GLY A 203 4.05 20.35 -18.07
N SER A 204 3.78 20.00 -16.79
CA SER A 204 2.43 19.91 -16.24
C SER A 204 2.37 20.38 -14.79
N ASN A 205 1.16 20.53 -14.25
CA ASN A 205 0.95 20.79 -12.83
C ASN A 205 1.49 19.64 -11.99
N ALA A 206 1.94 19.95 -10.78
CA ALA A 206 2.40 18.92 -9.86
C ALA A 206 1.28 17.93 -9.54
N LEU A 207 1.59 16.66 -9.64
CA LEU A 207 0.74 15.60 -9.12
C LEU A 207 0.69 15.72 -7.60
N SER A 208 -0.49 15.65 -6.99
CA SER A 208 -0.63 15.62 -5.53
C SER A 208 -1.61 14.55 -5.07
N ASN A 209 -1.37 14.01 -3.90
CA ASN A 209 -2.19 12.96 -3.29
C ASN A 209 -2.48 13.31 -1.83
N THR A 210 -3.76 13.28 -1.46
CA THR A 210 -4.23 13.53 -0.10
C THR A 210 -5.03 12.34 0.39
N SER A 211 -4.81 11.92 1.62
CA SER A 211 -5.58 10.80 2.20
C SER A 211 -5.87 11.03 3.68
N PHE A 212 -7.10 10.67 4.07
CA PHE A 212 -7.55 10.61 5.45
C PHE A 212 -7.97 9.19 5.79
N TYR A 213 -7.65 8.75 6.98
CA TYR A 213 -7.97 7.41 7.47
C TYR A 213 -8.36 7.46 8.93
N VAL A 214 -9.40 6.68 9.27
CA VAL A 214 -9.81 6.37 10.64
C VAL A 214 -10.02 4.87 10.73
N GLY A 215 -9.39 4.23 11.71
CA GLY A 215 -9.54 2.80 11.96
C GLY A 215 -9.70 2.49 13.43
N TYR A 216 -10.49 1.46 13.71
CA TYR A 216 -10.64 0.84 15.01
C TYR A 216 -10.17 -0.61 14.96
N LYS A 217 -9.41 -1.02 15.96
CA LYS A 217 -8.96 -2.40 16.15
C LYS A 217 -9.17 -2.82 17.59
N GLY A 218 -10.19 -3.60 17.82
CA GLY A 218 -10.44 -4.31 19.09
C GLY A 218 -9.95 -5.77 19.04
N ASP A 219 -10.29 -6.55 20.06
CA ASP A 219 -9.85 -7.95 20.21
C ASP A 219 -10.46 -8.86 19.14
N ASN A 220 -11.76 -8.70 18.87
CA ASN A 220 -12.51 -9.57 17.97
C ASN A 220 -13.02 -8.86 16.71
N SER A 221 -12.87 -7.54 16.61
CA SER A 221 -13.38 -6.79 15.47
C SER A 221 -12.43 -5.67 15.09
N ARG A 222 -12.48 -5.31 13.81
CA ARG A 222 -11.80 -4.14 13.26
C ARG A 222 -12.67 -3.53 12.17
N ILE A 223 -12.61 -2.23 12.07
CA ILE A 223 -13.32 -1.46 11.04
C ILE A 223 -12.49 -0.23 10.70
N ALA A 224 -12.51 0.17 9.44
CA ALA A 224 -11.90 1.42 9.01
C ALA A 224 -12.64 2.05 7.85
N VAL A 225 -12.47 3.36 7.76
CA VAL A 225 -12.83 4.17 6.61
C VAL A 225 -11.61 4.97 6.16
N GLU A 226 -11.44 5.10 4.86
CA GLU A 226 -10.43 5.98 4.26
C GLU A 226 -11.04 6.77 3.09
N TYR A 227 -10.62 8.03 2.94
CA TYR A 227 -10.89 8.88 1.78
C TYR A 227 -9.57 9.25 1.13
N ASN A 228 -9.54 9.28 -0.19
CA ASN A 228 -8.34 9.52 -0.99
C ASN A 228 -8.67 10.41 -2.17
N ASN A 229 -7.77 11.35 -2.44
CA ASN A 229 -7.84 12.26 -3.58
C ASN A 229 -6.48 12.32 -4.27
N LEU A 230 -6.46 12.20 -5.60
CA LEU A 230 -5.29 12.28 -6.46
C LEU A 230 -5.56 13.32 -7.54
N ASN A 231 -4.80 14.41 -7.56
CA ASN A 231 -4.97 15.51 -8.47
C ASN A 231 -3.87 15.54 -9.55
N ASN A 232 -4.23 16.02 -10.74
CA ASN A 232 -3.38 16.15 -11.90
C ASN A 232 -2.73 14.82 -12.32
N ALA A 233 -3.46 13.70 -12.22
CA ALA A 233 -2.91 12.39 -12.56
C ALA A 233 -3.96 11.33 -12.85
N ARG A 234 -3.77 10.57 -13.93
CA ARG A 234 -4.50 9.32 -14.18
C ARG A 234 -4.09 8.22 -13.21
N THR A 235 -2.82 8.19 -12.84
CA THR A 235 -2.26 7.32 -11.79
C THR A 235 -1.16 8.09 -11.06
N PHE A 236 -0.73 7.63 -9.89
CA PHE A 236 0.34 8.27 -9.11
C PHE A 236 1.66 8.50 -9.88
N ARG A 237 1.82 7.94 -11.09
CA ARG A 237 3.01 8.09 -11.94
C ARG A 237 2.75 8.85 -13.23
N SER A 238 1.51 9.04 -13.59
CA SER A 238 1.11 9.61 -14.88
C SER A 238 0.48 10.97 -14.63
N ALA A 239 1.32 11.99 -14.60
CA ALA A 239 0.86 13.37 -14.52
C ALA A 239 0.03 13.73 -15.77
N ASP A 240 -1.13 14.31 -15.52
CA ASP A 240 -2.03 14.75 -16.56
C ASP A 240 -2.91 15.87 -15.98
N ASN A 241 -2.76 17.08 -16.52
CA ASN A 241 -3.45 18.25 -16.00
C ASN A 241 -4.97 18.01 -15.93
N ASP A 242 -5.58 18.52 -14.87
CA ASP A 242 -7.01 18.45 -14.59
C ASP A 242 -7.60 17.03 -14.45
N HIS A 243 -6.81 15.97 -14.60
CA HIS A 243 -7.24 14.60 -14.35
C HIS A 243 -7.19 14.31 -12.85
N ASN A 244 -8.34 14.33 -12.20
CA ASN A 244 -8.47 14.08 -10.77
C ASN A 244 -9.25 12.79 -10.51
N ARG A 245 -8.87 12.08 -9.44
CA ARG A 245 -9.55 10.87 -8.97
C ARG A 245 -9.75 10.97 -7.48
N GLU A 246 -10.91 10.54 -7.02
CA GLU A 246 -11.20 10.46 -5.60
C GLU A 246 -11.97 9.18 -5.28
N GLY A 247 -12.00 8.84 -4.03
CA GLY A 247 -12.83 7.75 -3.58
C GLY A 247 -12.59 7.39 -2.13
N PHE A 248 -13.43 6.50 -1.66
CA PHE A 248 -13.35 6.03 -0.29
C PHE A 248 -13.49 4.51 -0.21
N SER A 249 -13.01 3.96 0.89
CA SER A 249 -13.18 2.56 1.24
C SER A 249 -13.65 2.44 2.67
N LEU A 250 -14.70 1.64 2.89
CA LEU A 250 -15.17 1.20 4.19
C LEU A 250 -14.95 -0.31 4.28
N TYR A 251 -14.24 -0.78 5.29
CA TYR A 251 -13.97 -2.20 5.44
C TYR A 251 -13.87 -2.62 6.90
N GLY A 252 -14.17 -3.86 7.14
CA GLY A 252 -14.08 -4.41 8.49
C GLY A 252 -14.12 -5.92 8.53
N SER A 253 -13.89 -6.45 9.71
CA SER A 253 -13.99 -7.88 9.99
C SER A 253 -14.37 -8.15 11.44
N LYS A 254 -14.94 -9.35 11.67
CA LYS A 254 -15.28 -9.86 12.99
C LYS A 254 -14.87 -11.33 13.12
N LYS A 255 -14.09 -11.63 14.14
CA LYS A 255 -13.79 -13.00 14.52
C LYS A 255 -15.05 -13.64 15.09
N ILE A 256 -15.42 -14.78 14.56
CA ILE A 256 -16.49 -15.62 15.09
C ILE A 256 -15.92 -16.51 16.19
N ASN A 257 -14.71 -17.01 15.98
CA ASN A 257 -13.91 -17.77 16.95
C ASN A 257 -12.41 -17.71 16.57
N ASN A 258 -11.59 -18.53 17.21
CA ASN A 258 -10.13 -18.54 16.96
C ASN A 258 -9.72 -18.96 15.54
N LYS A 259 -10.61 -19.64 14.78
CA LYS A 259 -10.33 -20.14 13.44
C LYS A 259 -11.08 -19.40 12.33
N TYR A 260 -12.26 -18.85 12.63
CA TYR A 260 -13.14 -18.25 11.63
C TYR A 260 -13.30 -16.75 11.85
N GLU A 261 -13.18 -16.00 10.77
CA GLU A 261 -13.39 -14.55 10.70
C GLU A 261 -14.22 -14.21 9.46
N VAL A 262 -15.21 -13.34 9.61
CA VAL A 262 -15.97 -12.79 8.48
C VAL A 262 -15.49 -11.39 8.20
N PHE A 263 -15.54 -10.97 6.93
CA PHE A 263 -15.12 -9.65 6.51
C PHE A 263 -15.99 -9.10 5.38
N ALA A 264 -16.06 -7.78 5.34
CA ALA A 264 -16.70 -7.04 4.27
C ALA A 264 -15.87 -5.81 3.89
N ARG A 265 -16.03 -5.36 2.65
CA ARG A 265 -15.45 -4.12 2.14
C ARG A 265 -16.34 -3.51 1.08
N TYR A 266 -16.46 -2.19 1.11
CA TYR A 266 -17.07 -1.37 0.10
C TYR A 266 -16.08 -0.31 -0.37
N ASP A 267 -15.87 -0.20 -1.67
CA ASP A 267 -15.09 0.85 -2.30
C ASP A 267 -15.97 1.66 -3.23
N GLN A 268 -15.75 2.97 -3.29
CA GLN A 268 -16.28 3.85 -4.32
C GLN A 268 -15.11 4.63 -4.94
N ILE A 269 -15.03 4.63 -6.27
CA ILE A 269 -14.02 5.36 -7.04
C ILE A 269 -14.70 6.22 -8.09
N ASN A 270 -14.28 7.48 -8.21
CA ASN A 270 -14.77 8.43 -9.18
C ASN A 270 -13.62 9.24 -9.77
N SER A 271 -13.81 9.71 -10.99
CA SER A 271 -12.96 10.71 -11.63
C SER A 271 -13.80 11.92 -12.06
N ASN A 272 -13.17 13.06 -12.25
CA ASN A 272 -13.86 14.28 -12.66
C ASN A 272 -14.20 14.28 -14.17
N ILE A 273 -15.11 15.15 -14.55
CA ILE A 273 -15.41 15.48 -15.95
C ILE A 273 -14.43 16.56 -16.40
N LEU A 274 -13.78 16.34 -17.52
CA LEU A 274 -12.89 17.33 -18.13
C LEU A 274 -13.69 18.42 -18.86
N THR A 275 -13.10 19.59 -19.02
CA THR A 275 -13.73 20.70 -19.74
C THR A 275 -14.07 20.27 -21.17
N GLY A 276 -15.36 20.40 -21.53
CA GLY A 276 -15.86 20.02 -22.85
C GLY A 276 -16.28 18.55 -23.00
N GLU A 277 -16.10 17.74 -21.98
CA GLU A 277 -16.53 16.34 -21.98
C GLU A 277 -17.90 16.18 -21.30
N SER A 278 -18.61 15.10 -21.61
CA SER A 278 -19.91 14.78 -21.02
C SER A 278 -19.85 13.71 -19.94
N THR A 279 -18.76 12.96 -19.87
CA THR A 279 -18.54 11.88 -18.91
C THR A 279 -17.20 12.05 -18.21
N SER A 280 -17.04 11.42 -17.07
CA SER A 280 -15.75 11.42 -16.37
C SER A 280 -14.66 10.75 -17.21
N TRP A 281 -13.41 11.26 -17.11
CA TRP A 281 -12.30 10.78 -17.93
C TRP A 281 -11.96 9.29 -17.71
N ASN A 282 -12.35 8.71 -16.57
CA ASN A 282 -12.14 7.30 -16.25
C ASN A 282 -13.46 6.53 -16.14
N TYR A 283 -14.52 6.98 -16.81
CA TYR A 283 -15.89 6.48 -16.74
C TYR A 283 -16.02 4.97 -16.82
N ASN A 284 -15.16 4.33 -17.62
CA ASN A 284 -15.14 2.87 -17.81
C ASN A 284 -14.59 2.11 -16.59
N ASN A 285 -13.96 2.77 -15.63
CA ASN A 285 -13.37 2.14 -14.45
C ASN A 285 -13.89 2.76 -13.14
N ASP A 286 -14.68 3.83 -13.23
CA ASP A 286 -15.35 4.43 -12.08
C ASP A 286 -16.52 3.55 -11.66
N GLY A 287 -16.81 3.54 -10.37
CA GLY A 287 -17.88 2.72 -9.82
C GLY A 287 -17.63 2.26 -8.40
N SER A 288 -18.34 1.22 -8.01
CA SER A 288 -18.26 0.67 -6.65
C SER A 288 -17.90 -0.80 -6.65
N LEU A 289 -17.12 -1.22 -5.64
CA LEU A 289 -16.76 -2.62 -5.38
C LEU A 289 -17.32 -3.04 -4.03
N ILE A 290 -17.98 -4.20 -4.00
CA ILE A 290 -18.39 -4.88 -2.78
C ILE A 290 -17.57 -6.18 -2.67
N ILE A 291 -17.04 -6.45 -1.49
CA ILE A 291 -16.43 -7.73 -1.13
C ILE A 291 -17.11 -8.25 0.13
N LEU A 292 -17.57 -9.49 0.07
CA LEU A 292 -18.08 -10.22 1.23
C LEU A 292 -17.32 -11.54 1.33
N GLY A 293 -16.87 -11.91 2.52
CA GLY A 293 -16.09 -13.14 2.63
C GLY A 293 -15.93 -13.67 4.04
N THR A 294 -15.41 -14.88 4.07
CA THR A 294 -15.01 -15.57 5.29
C THR A 294 -13.56 -16.03 5.17
N GLN A 295 -12.86 -16.05 6.30
CA GLN A 295 -11.50 -16.56 6.42
C GLN A 295 -11.48 -17.71 7.41
N TYR A 296 -10.77 -18.78 7.07
CA TYR A 296 -10.42 -19.88 7.93
C TYR A 296 -8.91 -19.87 8.20
N GLN A 297 -8.53 -19.80 9.46
CA GLN A 297 -7.15 -19.94 9.94
C GLN A 297 -6.87 -21.39 10.23
N ALA A 298 -6.31 -22.14 9.27
CA ALA A 298 -6.03 -23.58 9.44
C ALA A 298 -5.00 -23.81 10.56
N ILE A 299 -3.85 -23.15 10.45
CA ILE A 299 -2.77 -23.09 11.43
C ILE A 299 -2.11 -21.71 11.38
N LYS A 300 -1.21 -21.42 12.32
CA LYS A 300 -0.37 -20.21 12.25
C LYS A 300 0.38 -20.17 10.91
N GLY A 301 0.22 -19.10 10.16
CA GLY A 301 0.87 -18.92 8.85
C GLY A 301 0.06 -19.42 7.66
N VAL A 302 -1.04 -20.17 7.83
CA VAL A 302 -1.88 -20.68 6.73
C VAL A 302 -3.32 -20.20 6.88
N LYS A 303 -3.81 -19.48 5.87
CA LYS A 303 -5.16 -18.93 5.80
C LYS A 303 -5.83 -19.31 4.48
N LEU A 304 -7.10 -19.62 4.54
CA LEU A 304 -7.98 -19.82 3.40
C LEU A 304 -9.12 -18.81 3.48
N SER A 305 -9.65 -18.39 2.35
CA SER A 305 -10.80 -17.48 2.29
C SER A 305 -11.70 -17.80 1.12
N LEU A 306 -12.99 -17.91 1.39
CA LEU A 306 -14.01 -17.87 0.36
C LEU A 306 -14.61 -16.48 0.35
N ASN A 307 -14.64 -15.81 -0.81
CA ASN A 307 -15.19 -14.46 -0.94
C ASN A 307 -15.80 -14.20 -2.30
N TYR A 308 -16.85 -13.40 -2.29
CA TYR A 308 -17.53 -12.91 -3.47
C TYR A 308 -17.19 -11.43 -3.67
N ARG A 309 -16.93 -11.04 -4.93
CA ARG A 309 -16.62 -9.67 -5.33
C ARG A 309 -17.56 -9.26 -6.45
N PHE A 310 -18.18 -8.12 -6.24
CA PHE A 310 -19.05 -7.50 -7.21
C PHE A 310 -18.59 -6.08 -7.47
N PHE A 311 -18.26 -5.78 -8.74
CA PHE A 311 -17.92 -4.43 -9.18
C PHE A 311 -19.06 -3.90 -10.06
N ASN A 312 -19.65 -2.77 -9.65
CA ASN A 312 -20.68 -2.05 -10.37
C ASN A 312 -20.06 -0.83 -11.04
N TYR A 313 -20.02 -0.82 -12.37
CA TYR A 313 -19.44 0.27 -13.16
C TYR A 313 -20.43 1.43 -13.31
N ASN A 314 -19.92 2.68 -13.29
CA ASN A 314 -20.71 3.85 -13.62
C ASN A 314 -21.15 3.84 -15.08
N ASN A 315 -20.32 3.27 -15.97
CA ASN A 315 -20.67 3.07 -17.37
C ASN A 315 -21.65 1.89 -17.53
N THR A 316 -22.90 2.21 -17.85
CA THR A 316 -24.00 1.24 -18.01
C THR A 316 -23.85 0.31 -19.23
N ILE A 317 -22.94 0.62 -20.17
CA ILE A 317 -22.61 -0.23 -21.32
C ILE A 317 -21.70 -1.39 -20.90
N ILE A 318 -20.91 -1.21 -19.83
CA ILE A 318 -20.02 -2.24 -19.31
C ILE A 318 -20.79 -3.14 -18.34
N ASN A 319 -20.71 -4.45 -18.55
CA ASN A 319 -21.30 -5.43 -17.65
C ASN A 319 -20.64 -5.39 -16.26
N ASN A 320 -21.47 -5.35 -15.22
CA ASN A 320 -21.00 -5.42 -13.85
C ASN A 320 -20.30 -6.73 -13.57
N LYS A 321 -19.10 -6.64 -12.98
CA LYS A 321 -18.26 -7.82 -12.75
C LYS A 321 -18.65 -8.55 -11.48
N SER A 322 -18.78 -9.89 -11.58
CA SER A 322 -19.27 -10.77 -10.52
C SER A 322 -18.38 -12.01 -10.42
N VAL A 323 -17.58 -12.15 -9.35
CA VAL A 323 -16.57 -13.21 -9.25
C VAL A 323 -16.55 -13.83 -7.86
N LEU A 324 -16.55 -15.15 -7.81
CA LEU A 324 -16.30 -15.92 -6.59
C LEU A 324 -14.83 -16.35 -6.55
N TYR A 325 -14.20 -16.18 -5.39
CA TYR A 325 -12.80 -16.54 -5.16
C TYR A 325 -12.64 -17.49 -3.99
N LEU A 326 -11.81 -18.50 -4.18
CA LEU A 326 -11.14 -19.24 -3.11
C LEU A 326 -9.68 -18.77 -3.06
N ASN A 327 -9.28 -18.13 -1.97
CA ASN A 327 -7.92 -17.61 -1.81
C ASN A 327 -7.16 -18.37 -0.72
N ALA A 328 -5.84 -18.45 -0.86
CA ALA A 328 -4.93 -18.96 0.16
C ALA A 328 -3.75 -17.99 0.39
N GLU A 329 -3.38 -17.82 1.66
CA GLU A 329 -2.11 -17.24 2.09
C GLU A 329 -1.34 -18.27 2.90
N PHE A 330 -0.08 -18.51 2.57
CA PHE A 330 0.84 -19.25 3.43
C PHE A 330 2.18 -18.53 3.52
N LYS A 331 2.74 -18.51 4.75
CA LYS A 331 3.93 -17.74 5.09
C LYS A 331 4.67 -18.28 6.31
N ILE A 332 5.97 -18.03 6.35
CA ILE A 332 6.83 -18.16 7.54
C ILE A 332 7.38 -16.79 7.94
#